data_cb80d2d73fc96cdb239f8ef457041c37
#
_entry.id   cb80d2d73fc96cdb239f8ef457041c37
#
_cell.length_a   1.000
_cell.length_b   1.000
_cell.length_c   1.000
_cell.angle_alpha   90.00
_cell.angle_beta   90.00
_cell.angle_gamma   90.00
#
_symmetry.space_group_name_H-M   'P 1'
#
loop_
_entity.id
_entity.type
_entity.pdbx_description
1 polymer ?
#
loop_
_entity_poly.entity_id
_entity_poly.type
_entity_poly.pdbx_seq_one_letter_code
_entity_poly.pdbx_strand_id
1 'polypeptide(L)'
;MKSWPKVALSEIAPIIRRPVEIRQDQAYPELGIRSFGRGTFHKPSLSGADVGSKRLFRIEPGDLVFSNVFAWEGAIAVASPVDTGRFGSHRFITCVVDDDRANATYIKLYLTTSQEGRAQVLQASPGGAGRNRTLGVEKMGLIPIPLPPLAEQQALVAHLDALAEKTRQVEAHLDAVERDVEHLLALRFRDAIADVPLLPMAKVAPLVRREQSIDLNGSYPELGIRSFGKGTFHKPPLSGGEVGTKRLYRIEPGDLLFSNVFAWEGAIAVAQPEDTGRFGSHRFITCQANPELTTAEFLRYYFLTDDGMLKIGEASPGGAGRNRTLGLEKLMAIEVPTPPLAVQQTFDRLQTEVAALKAKHTAIREANAALLPATLERIFSAGATAHA
;
A
#
# COMPACT_ATOMS: atom_id res chain seq x y z
N MET A 1 -23.12 29.34 10.17
CA MET A 1 -22.53 28.11 10.77
C MET A 1 -22.29 28.40 12.26
N LYS A 2 -22.61 27.47 13.17
CA LYS A 2 -22.37 27.67 14.62
C LYS A 2 -20.86 27.51 14.87
N SER A 3 -20.20 28.55 15.40
CA SER A 3 -18.85 28.41 15.93
C SER A 3 -18.92 27.72 17.28
N TRP A 4 -18.09 26.73 17.49
CA TRP A 4 -17.98 26.07 18.79
C TRP A 4 -17.10 26.90 19.73
N PRO A 5 -17.46 27.02 21.03
CA PRO A 5 -16.58 27.67 22.01
C PRO A 5 -15.26 26.89 22.11
N LYS A 6 -14.15 27.61 22.29
CA LYS A 6 -12.83 26.99 22.51
C LYS A 6 -12.52 27.00 23.99
N VAL A 7 -12.12 25.85 24.52
CA VAL A 7 -11.78 25.63 25.93
C VAL A 7 -10.35 25.08 26.00
N ALA A 8 -9.57 25.50 26.98
CA ALA A 8 -8.21 24.98 27.16
C ALA A 8 -8.24 23.47 27.48
N LEU A 9 -7.33 22.71 26.91
CA LEU A 9 -7.28 21.25 27.12
C LEU A 9 -7.20 20.89 28.61
N SER A 10 -6.43 21.64 29.39
CA SER A 10 -6.28 21.42 30.86
C SER A 10 -7.58 21.56 31.64
N GLU A 11 -8.56 22.33 31.14
CA GLU A 11 -9.85 22.52 31.81
C GLU A 11 -10.80 21.32 31.65
N ILE A 12 -10.63 20.54 30.57
CA ILE A 12 -11.50 19.41 30.23
C ILE A 12 -10.77 18.06 30.26
N ALA A 13 -9.44 18.07 30.36
CA ALA A 13 -8.61 16.89 30.45
C ALA A 13 -7.36 17.15 31.31
N PRO A 14 -7.53 17.32 32.63
CA PRO A 14 -6.42 17.53 33.54
C PRO A 14 -5.45 16.35 33.54
N ILE A 15 -4.17 16.67 33.72
CA ILE A 15 -3.11 15.65 33.79
C ILE A 15 -3.22 14.89 35.10
N ILE A 16 -3.13 13.58 35.00
CA ILE A 16 -3.05 12.68 36.14
C ILE A 16 -1.76 11.84 36.06
N ARG A 17 -1.20 11.59 37.24
CA ARG A 17 -0.08 10.65 37.39
C ARG A 17 -0.43 9.62 38.45
N ARG A 18 -0.45 8.33 38.07
CA ARG A 18 -0.69 7.21 38.98
C ARG A 18 0.61 6.40 39.07
N PRO A 19 1.59 6.85 39.93
CA PRO A 19 2.87 6.18 40.03
C PRO A 19 2.71 4.75 40.57
N VAL A 20 3.61 3.88 40.16
CA VAL A 20 3.62 2.45 40.54
C VAL A 20 4.92 2.16 41.29
N GLU A 21 4.83 1.53 42.47
CA GLU A 21 5.98 0.95 43.13
C GLU A 21 6.46 -0.29 42.40
N ILE A 22 7.74 -0.32 42.03
CA ILE A 22 8.32 -1.41 41.30
C ILE A 22 8.81 -2.50 42.24
N ARG A 23 8.26 -3.71 42.08
CA ARG A 23 8.65 -4.91 42.81
C ARG A 23 9.41 -5.83 41.89
N GLN A 24 10.56 -6.35 42.32
CA GLN A 24 11.44 -7.16 41.50
C GLN A 24 10.78 -8.46 41.01
N ASP A 25 9.86 -9.01 41.80
CA ASP A 25 9.14 -10.26 41.57
C ASP A 25 7.90 -10.12 40.68
N GLN A 26 7.57 -8.89 40.22
CA GLN A 26 6.40 -8.60 39.38
C GLN A 26 6.75 -8.31 37.93
N ALA A 27 5.77 -8.54 37.07
CA ALA A 27 5.83 -8.21 35.65
C ALA A 27 5.06 -6.94 35.36
N TYR A 28 5.62 -6.10 34.51
CA TYR A 28 5.07 -4.79 34.13
C TYR A 28 4.86 -4.72 32.63
N PRO A 29 3.65 -5.08 32.13
CA PRO A 29 3.32 -4.97 30.73
C PRO A 29 3.26 -3.50 30.31
N GLU A 30 4.16 -3.07 29.42
CA GLU A 30 4.20 -1.69 28.93
C GLU A 30 3.19 -1.45 27.80
N LEU A 31 2.68 -0.22 27.75
CA LEU A 31 1.87 0.31 26.64
C LEU A 31 2.77 1.15 25.71
N GLY A 32 2.49 1.10 24.43
CA GLY A 32 3.03 2.00 23.42
C GLY A 32 1.92 2.81 22.75
N ILE A 33 2.28 3.93 22.12
CA ILE A 33 1.36 4.73 21.31
C ILE A 33 1.94 4.83 19.91
N ARG A 34 1.14 4.53 18.89
CA ARG A 34 1.51 4.70 17.48
C ARG A 34 1.31 6.13 17.05
N SER A 35 2.22 6.65 16.22
CA SER A 35 2.05 7.95 15.55
C SER A 35 0.83 7.96 14.63
N PHE A 36 0.44 9.16 14.19
CA PHE A 36 -0.68 9.38 13.27
C PHE A 36 -2.06 8.94 13.80
N GLY A 37 -2.29 9.06 15.13
CA GLY A 37 -3.56 8.72 15.74
C GLY A 37 -3.95 7.24 15.69
N ARG A 38 -3.01 6.34 15.39
CA ARG A 38 -3.25 4.91 15.18
C ARG A 38 -3.46 4.09 16.46
N GLY A 39 -3.68 4.78 17.62
CA GLY A 39 -4.00 4.15 18.88
C GLY A 39 -2.82 3.55 19.61
N THR A 40 -3.13 2.67 20.56
CA THR A 40 -2.16 1.99 21.42
C THR A 40 -1.62 0.71 20.79
N PHE A 41 -0.56 0.18 21.38
CA PHE A 41 -0.07 -1.18 21.09
C PHE A 41 0.61 -1.75 22.34
N HIS A 42 0.57 -3.05 22.46
CA HIS A 42 1.13 -3.77 23.58
C HIS A 42 2.61 -4.07 23.35
N LYS A 43 3.45 -3.67 24.27
CA LYS A 43 4.86 -4.04 24.33
C LYS A 43 5.04 -5.31 25.15
N PRO A 44 6.16 -6.03 24.99
CA PRO A 44 6.56 -7.10 25.89
C PRO A 44 6.57 -6.62 27.34
N SER A 45 6.23 -7.52 28.26
CA SER A 45 6.27 -7.24 29.70
C SER A 45 7.74 -7.16 30.15
N LEU A 46 8.05 -6.19 31.02
CA LEU A 46 9.34 -6.10 31.71
C LEU A 46 9.22 -6.78 33.06
N SER A 47 10.25 -7.47 33.50
CA SER A 47 10.38 -7.85 34.91
C SER A 47 10.70 -6.62 35.74
N GLY A 48 10.36 -6.61 37.03
CA GLY A 48 10.70 -5.51 37.90
C GLY A 48 12.20 -5.20 37.94
N ALA A 49 13.05 -6.22 37.78
CA ALA A 49 14.49 -6.05 37.63
C ALA A 49 14.87 -5.30 36.36
N ASP A 50 14.19 -5.56 35.23
CA ASP A 50 14.44 -4.91 33.92
C ASP A 50 13.87 -3.49 33.86
N VAL A 51 12.92 -3.13 34.71
CA VAL A 51 12.41 -1.77 34.81
C VAL A 51 13.54 -0.82 35.23
N GLY A 52 14.44 -1.22 36.11
CA GLY A 52 15.58 -0.46 36.57
C GLY A 52 15.15 0.86 37.19
N SER A 53 15.74 2.00 36.78
CA SER A 53 15.44 3.33 37.27
C SER A 53 14.23 4.01 36.61
N LYS A 54 13.53 3.34 35.70
CA LYS A 54 12.35 3.90 35.02
C LYS A 54 11.21 4.07 36.03
N ARG A 55 10.51 5.20 35.93
CA ARG A 55 9.22 5.37 36.62
C ARG A 55 8.11 4.92 35.70
N LEU A 56 7.24 4.06 36.21
CA LEU A 56 6.04 3.60 35.53
C LEU A 56 4.80 4.23 36.16
N PHE A 57 3.81 4.44 35.32
CA PHE A 57 2.52 5.00 35.68
C PHE A 57 1.43 4.10 35.16
N ARG A 58 0.41 3.83 36.00
CA ARG A 58 -0.75 3.06 35.57
C ARG A 58 -1.59 3.88 34.61
N ILE A 59 -2.04 3.25 33.54
CA ILE A 59 -2.95 3.79 32.55
C ILE A 59 -4.28 3.06 32.71
N GLU A 60 -5.37 3.83 32.74
CA GLU A 60 -6.71 3.32 32.89
C GLU A 60 -7.49 3.46 31.56
N PRO A 61 -8.47 2.58 31.27
CA PRO A 61 -9.37 2.78 30.14
C PRO A 61 -10.05 4.16 30.18
N GLY A 62 -10.14 4.81 29.04
CA GLY A 62 -10.67 6.18 28.92
C GLY A 62 -9.61 7.27 29.03
N ASP A 63 -8.43 6.99 29.58
CA ASP A 63 -7.35 7.98 29.65
C ASP A 63 -6.95 8.48 28.26
N LEU A 64 -6.84 9.79 28.09
CA LEU A 64 -6.23 10.41 26.93
C LEU A 64 -4.71 10.48 27.14
N VAL A 65 -3.95 9.74 26.31
CA VAL A 65 -2.52 9.51 26.52
C VAL A 65 -1.71 10.11 25.38
N PHE A 66 -0.69 10.87 25.71
CA PHE A 66 0.24 11.52 24.77
C PHE A 66 1.64 10.92 24.93
N SER A 67 2.30 10.62 23.82
CA SER A 67 3.74 10.41 23.84
C SER A 67 4.46 11.74 23.91
N ASN A 68 5.22 11.99 24.98
CA ASN A 68 5.97 13.24 25.15
C ASN A 68 6.92 13.50 23.95
N VAL A 69 7.49 12.44 23.36
CA VAL A 69 8.50 12.55 22.29
C VAL A 69 7.89 12.56 20.89
N PHE A 70 6.71 11.96 20.70
CA PHE A 70 6.11 11.75 19.37
C PHE A 70 4.69 12.33 19.24
N ALA A 71 4.22 13.12 20.21
CA ALA A 71 2.90 13.76 20.10
C ALA A 71 2.78 14.63 18.85
N TRP A 72 3.84 15.33 18.46
CA TRP A 72 3.90 16.15 17.24
C TRP A 72 3.72 15.35 15.95
N GLU A 73 3.99 14.04 15.97
CA GLU A 73 3.64 13.08 14.90
C GLU A 73 2.24 12.49 15.08
N GLY A 74 1.46 12.98 16.02
CA GLY A 74 0.14 12.45 16.33
C GLY A 74 0.16 11.16 17.15
N ALA A 75 1.22 10.88 17.94
CA ALA A 75 1.21 9.79 18.93
C ALA A 75 0.37 10.17 20.14
N ILE A 76 -0.95 10.23 19.92
CA ILE A 76 -2.01 10.55 20.89
C ILE A 76 -3.06 9.45 20.78
N ALA A 77 -3.47 8.87 21.90
CA ALA A 77 -4.44 7.78 21.93
C ALA A 77 -5.39 7.90 23.12
N VAL A 78 -6.55 7.28 23.02
CA VAL A 78 -7.41 6.97 24.15
C VAL A 78 -7.16 5.52 24.53
N ALA A 79 -6.84 5.27 25.80
CA ALA A 79 -6.67 3.92 26.31
C ALA A 79 -8.01 3.18 26.29
N SER A 80 -8.01 1.95 25.85
CA SER A 80 -9.19 1.12 25.66
C SER A 80 -9.28 0.02 26.74
N PRO A 81 -10.40 -0.68 26.91
CA PRO A 81 -10.51 -1.77 27.87
C PRO A 81 -9.46 -2.88 27.72
N VAL A 82 -8.95 -3.12 26.48
CA VAL A 82 -7.89 -4.11 26.25
C VAL A 82 -6.52 -3.66 26.79
N ASP A 83 -6.37 -2.39 27.16
CA ASP A 83 -5.14 -1.81 27.73
C ASP A 83 -5.11 -1.89 29.27
N THR A 84 -6.16 -2.46 29.89
CA THR A 84 -6.27 -2.61 31.35
C THR A 84 -5.05 -3.34 31.93
N GLY A 85 -4.50 -2.79 33.03
CA GLY A 85 -3.35 -3.38 33.72
C GLY A 85 -2.00 -3.07 33.05
N ARG A 86 -1.95 -2.15 32.08
CA ARG A 86 -0.72 -1.75 31.42
C ARG A 86 -0.18 -0.43 31.96
N PHE A 87 1.10 -0.23 31.72
CA PHE A 87 1.87 0.87 32.27
C PHE A 87 2.50 1.73 31.19
N GLY A 88 2.48 3.03 31.39
CA GLY A 88 3.24 4.01 30.61
C GLY A 88 4.51 4.39 31.33
N SER A 89 5.57 4.67 30.58
CA SER A 89 6.80 5.24 31.15
C SER A 89 6.61 6.74 31.46
N HIS A 90 7.61 7.36 32.11
CA HIS A 90 7.65 8.81 32.36
C HIS A 90 7.54 9.66 31.07
N ARG A 91 7.69 9.06 29.90
CA ARG A 91 7.52 9.70 28.59
C ARG A 91 6.07 9.80 28.13
N PHE A 92 5.14 9.26 28.91
CA PHE A 92 3.71 9.44 28.65
C PHE A 92 3.14 10.57 29.53
N ILE A 93 2.30 11.40 28.94
CA ILE A 93 1.45 12.34 29.63
C ILE A 93 0.05 11.76 29.56
N THR A 94 -0.53 11.50 30.71
CA THR A 94 -1.87 10.91 30.85
C THR A 94 -2.83 11.96 31.34
N CYS A 95 -3.96 12.13 30.70
CA CYS A 95 -5.03 13.05 31.10
C CYS A 95 -6.32 12.26 31.33
N VAL A 96 -7.06 12.63 32.37
CA VAL A 96 -8.44 12.15 32.61
C VAL A 96 -9.39 13.17 32.02
N VAL A 97 -10.21 12.74 31.06
CA VAL A 97 -11.20 13.61 30.43
C VAL A 97 -12.41 13.78 31.36
N ASP A 98 -12.95 14.98 31.46
CA ASP A 98 -14.20 15.28 32.13
C ASP A 98 -15.36 14.78 31.25
N ASP A 99 -15.86 13.59 31.55
CA ASP A 99 -16.87 12.88 30.75
C ASP A 99 -18.24 13.59 30.73
N ASP A 100 -18.49 14.55 31.65
CA ASP A 100 -19.71 15.38 31.64
C ASP A 100 -19.63 16.49 30.55
N ARG A 101 -18.42 16.86 30.13
CA ARG A 101 -18.17 18.00 29.24
C ARG A 101 -17.56 17.59 27.90
N ALA A 102 -16.75 16.54 27.86
CA ALA A 102 -15.94 16.21 26.71
C ALA A 102 -15.84 14.71 26.46
N ASN A 103 -15.70 14.33 25.19
CA ASN A 103 -15.45 12.96 24.77
C ASN A 103 -13.96 12.81 24.40
N ALA A 104 -13.25 11.88 25.05
CA ALA A 104 -11.82 11.64 24.85
C ALA A 104 -11.46 11.32 23.39
N THR A 105 -12.30 10.53 22.70
CA THR A 105 -12.09 10.19 21.29
C THR A 105 -12.27 11.41 20.37
N TYR A 106 -13.25 12.28 20.68
CA TYR A 106 -13.42 13.55 19.96
C TYR A 106 -12.16 14.43 20.08
N ILE A 107 -11.65 14.62 21.32
CA ILE A 107 -10.42 15.39 21.55
C ILE A 107 -9.24 14.78 20.78
N LYS A 108 -9.06 13.45 20.87
CA LYS A 108 -8.01 12.75 20.14
C LYS A 108 -8.13 13.00 18.63
N LEU A 109 -9.33 12.87 18.05
CA LEU A 109 -9.57 13.09 16.62
C LEU A 109 -9.21 14.52 16.21
N TYR A 110 -9.66 15.52 16.97
CA TYR A 110 -9.30 16.91 16.69
C TYR A 110 -7.77 17.08 16.66
N LEU A 111 -7.07 16.65 17.71
CA LEU A 111 -5.62 16.83 17.85
C LEU A 111 -4.78 16.07 16.82
N THR A 112 -5.28 14.94 16.31
CA THR A 112 -4.50 14.07 15.41
C THR A 112 -4.86 14.24 13.94
N THR A 113 -6.04 14.75 13.61
CA THR A 113 -6.52 14.77 12.23
C THR A 113 -6.83 16.16 11.69
N SER A 114 -7.33 17.10 12.50
CA SER A 114 -7.57 18.46 12.02
C SER A 114 -6.25 19.21 11.76
N GLN A 115 -6.24 20.07 10.76
CA GLN A 115 -5.08 20.90 10.46
C GLN A 115 -4.73 21.81 11.67
N GLU A 116 -5.74 22.44 12.26
CA GLU A 116 -5.56 23.32 13.43
C GLU A 116 -5.03 22.54 14.64
N GLY A 117 -5.65 21.41 15.00
CA GLY A 117 -5.24 20.62 16.16
C GLY A 117 -3.80 20.12 16.05
N ARG A 118 -3.41 19.61 14.87
CA ARG A 118 -2.03 19.20 14.59
C ARG A 118 -1.05 20.37 14.71
N ALA A 119 -1.40 21.55 14.19
CA ALA A 119 -0.57 22.74 14.29
C ALA A 119 -0.38 23.15 15.76
N GLN A 120 -1.42 23.08 16.60
CA GLN A 120 -1.36 23.38 18.03
C GLN A 120 -0.45 22.39 18.78
N VAL A 121 -0.56 21.09 18.50
CA VAL A 121 0.31 20.06 19.09
C VAL A 121 1.77 20.28 18.66
N LEU A 122 2.01 20.65 17.41
CA LEU A 122 3.35 20.97 16.91
C LEU A 122 3.93 22.20 17.62
N GLN A 123 3.17 23.28 17.83
CA GLN A 123 3.57 24.47 18.57
C GLN A 123 3.84 24.16 20.05
N ALA A 124 3.05 23.26 20.64
CA ALA A 124 3.26 22.79 22.00
C ALA A 124 4.49 21.87 22.15
N SER A 125 5.09 21.43 21.04
CA SER A 125 6.25 20.54 20.99
C SER A 125 7.49 21.25 20.45
N PRO A 126 8.10 22.18 21.19
CA PRO A 126 9.29 22.91 20.75
C PRO A 126 10.49 21.98 20.58
N GLY A 127 11.40 22.35 19.66
CA GLY A 127 12.64 21.64 19.37
C GLY A 127 13.10 21.87 17.94
N GLY A 128 14.38 21.62 17.67
CA GLY A 128 14.97 21.70 16.34
C GLY A 128 14.46 20.60 15.38
N ALA A 129 14.97 20.59 14.15
CA ALA A 129 14.59 19.61 13.15
C ALA A 129 14.78 18.16 13.63
N GLY A 130 13.86 17.28 13.26
CA GLY A 130 13.93 15.86 13.52
C GLY A 130 13.42 15.40 14.91
N ARG A 131 14.03 14.36 15.47
CA ARG A 131 13.58 13.62 16.67
C ARG A 131 13.76 14.35 18.02
N ASN A 132 14.18 15.62 18.02
CA ASN A 132 14.47 16.39 19.24
C ASN A 132 13.29 17.27 19.72
N ARG A 133 12.07 16.96 19.28
CA ARG A 133 10.86 17.66 19.73
C ARG A 133 10.30 16.98 20.97
N THR A 134 9.87 17.79 21.94
CA THR A 134 9.26 17.30 23.18
C THR A 134 8.02 18.11 23.50
N LEU A 135 6.91 17.46 23.76
CA LEU A 135 5.65 18.09 24.12
C LEU A 135 5.78 18.79 25.51
N GLY A 136 5.66 20.10 25.53
CA GLY A 136 5.66 20.89 26.74
C GLY A 136 4.32 20.75 27.46
N VAL A 137 4.35 20.31 28.71
CA VAL A 137 3.15 20.04 29.52
C VAL A 137 2.25 21.27 29.64
N GLU A 138 2.82 22.42 29.99
CA GLU A 138 2.07 23.69 30.14
C GLU A 138 1.46 24.12 28.80
N LYS A 139 2.26 24.09 27.74
CA LYS A 139 1.80 24.46 26.39
C LYS A 139 0.69 23.50 25.86
N MET A 140 0.79 22.21 26.17
CA MET A 140 -0.25 21.24 25.86
C MET A 140 -1.55 21.59 26.58
N GLY A 141 -1.49 21.94 27.87
CA GLY A 141 -2.67 22.33 28.66
C GLY A 141 -3.39 23.55 28.11
N LEU A 142 -2.69 24.45 27.43
CA LEU A 142 -3.25 25.67 26.83
C LEU A 142 -3.81 25.44 25.37
N ILE A 143 -3.70 24.27 24.82
CA ILE A 143 -4.25 23.98 23.45
C ILE A 143 -5.76 24.24 23.48
N PRO A 144 -6.27 25.15 22.63
CA PRO A 144 -7.69 25.44 22.55
C PRO A 144 -8.42 24.32 21.79
N ILE A 145 -9.33 23.65 22.46
CA ILE A 145 -10.18 22.60 21.90
C ILE A 145 -11.54 23.18 21.55
N PRO A 146 -12.01 23.12 20.29
CA PRO A 146 -13.38 23.47 19.93
C PRO A 146 -14.33 22.45 20.58
N LEU A 147 -15.23 22.94 21.44
CA LEU A 147 -16.04 22.08 22.31
C LEU A 147 -17.53 22.25 22.02
N PRO A 148 -18.11 21.51 21.06
CA PRO A 148 -19.56 21.43 20.90
C PRO A 148 -20.21 20.77 22.13
N PRO A 149 -21.55 20.84 22.27
CA PRO A 149 -22.27 20.07 23.29
C PRO A 149 -21.86 18.58 23.26
N LEU A 150 -21.80 17.93 24.42
CA LEU A 150 -21.33 16.53 24.54
C LEU A 150 -22.07 15.57 23.62
N ALA A 151 -23.41 15.72 23.49
CA ALA A 151 -24.21 14.91 22.60
C ALA A 151 -23.78 15.06 21.11
N GLU A 152 -23.36 16.25 20.69
CA GLU A 152 -22.84 16.51 19.34
C GLU A 152 -21.47 15.86 19.14
N GLN A 153 -20.57 15.95 20.16
CA GLN A 153 -19.27 15.26 20.14
C GLN A 153 -19.45 13.74 19.98
N GLN A 154 -20.35 13.14 20.77
CA GLN A 154 -20.66 11.71 20.72
C GLN A 154 -21.25 11.30 19.38
N ALA A 155 -22.16 12.09 18.83
CA ALA A 155 -22.75 11.84 17.51
C ALA A 155 -21.69 11.91 16.38
N LEU A 156 -20.76 12.87 16.47
CA LEU A 156 -19.63 12.98 15.52
C LEU A 156 -18.71 11.77 15.59
N VAL A 157 -18.34 11.33 16.81
CA VAL A 157 -17.51 10.14 16.98
C VAL A 157 -18.21 8.90 16.43
N ALA A 158 -19.48 8.67 16.79
CA ALA A 158 -20.26 7.54 16.31
C ALA A 158 -20.38 7.52 14.77
N HIS A 159 -20.57 8.70 14.16
CA HIS A 159 -20.62 8.84 12.69
C HIS A 159 -19.28 8.47 12.04
N LEU A 160 -18.17 8.94 12.59
CA LEU A 160 -16.83 8.65 12.08
C LEU A 160 -16.44 7.17 12.25
N ASP A 161 -16.81 6.56 13.38
CA ASP A 161 -16.60 5.12 13.62
C ASP A 161 -17.42 4.27 12.64
N ALA A 162 -18.69 4.64 12.41
CA ALA A 162 -19.53 3.97 11.42
C ALA A 162 -18.97 4.10 9.98
N LEU A 163 -18.41 5.28 9.66
CA LEU A 163 -17.76 5.51 8.36
C LEU A 163 -16.49 4.66 8.21
N ALA A 164 -15.63 4.64 9.23
CA ALA A 164 -14.42 3.82 9.24
C ALA A 164 -14.74 2.32 9.10
N GLU A 165 -15.79 1.84 9.79
CA GLU A 165 -16.27 0.46 9.67
C GLU A 165 -16.73 0.14 8.26
N LYS A 166 -17.55 1.01 7.65
CA LYS A 166 -18.01 0.84 6.27
C LYS A 166 -16.88 0.82 5.26
N THR A 167 -15.90 1.72 5.41
CA THR A 167 -14.70 1.74 4.58
C THR A 167 -13.96 0.41 4.65
N ARG A 168 -13.77 -0.13 5.85
CA ARG A 168 -13.13 -1.44 6.07
C ARG A 168 -13.92 -2.60 5.46
N GLN A 169 -15.25 -2.56 5.55
CA GLN A 169 -16.13 -3.58 4.93
C GLN A 169 -16.02 -3.54 3.40
N VAL A 170 -15.98 -2.35 2.80
CA VAL A 170 -15.77 -2.20 1.35
C VAL A 170 -14.42 -2.78 0.93
N GLU A 171 -13.33 -2.46 1.64
CA GLU A 171 -12.00 -3.01 1.34
C GLU A 171 -11.99 -4.55 1.40
N ALA A 172 -12.56 -5.13 2.46
CA ALA A 172 -12.67 -6.58 2.61
C ALA A 172 -13.50 -7.23 1.48
N HIS A 173 -14.57 -6.57 1.04
CA HIS A 173 -15.38 -7.04 -0.07
C HIS A 173 -14.63 -6.98 -1.41
N LEU A 174 -13.93 -5.88 -1.69
CA LEU A 174 -13.09 -5.76 -2.89
C LEU A 174 -12.02 -6.85 -2.93
N ASP A 175 -11.35 -7.12 -1.81
CA ASP A 175 -10.35 -8.19 -1.70
C ASP A 175 -10.95 -9.58 -1.95
N ALA A 176 -12.17 -9.83 -1.47
CA ALA A 176 -12.88 -11.08 -1.71
C ALA A 176 -13.21 -11.25 -3.19
N VAL A 177 -13.81 -10.23 -3.82
CA VAL A 177 -14.16 -10.25 -5.25
C VAL A 177 -12.92 -10.45 -6.11
N GLU A 178 -11.79 -9.80 -5.80
CA GLU A 178 -10.56 -9.97 -6.57
C GLU A 178 -10.02 -11.40 -6.49
N ARG A 179 -10.06 -12.03 -5.31
CA ARG A 179 -9.69 -13.45 -5.17
C ARG A 179 -10.61 -14.38 -5.96
N ASP A 180 -11.91 -14.15 -5.90
CA ASP A 180 -12.90 -14.98 -6.60
C ASP A 180 -12.72 -14.88 -8.12
N VAL A 181 -12.45 -13.70 -8.63
CA VAL A 181 -12.21 -13.44 -10.05
C VAL A 181 -10.89 -14.06 -10.52
N GLU A 182 -9.82 -14.01 -9.71
CA GLU A 182 -8.57 -14.72 -10.03
C GLU A 182 -8.77 -16.24 -10.07
N HIS A 183 -9.54 -16.77 -9.12
CA HIS A 183 -9.88 -18.19 -9.11
C HIS A 183 -10.72 -18.58 -10.34
N LEU A 184 -11.71 -17.75 -10.71
CA LEU A 184 -12.51 -17.97 -11.92
C LEU A 184 -11.63 -17.97 -13.18
N LEU A 185 -10.70 -17.03 -13.33
CA LEU A 185 -9.76 -17.02 -14.45
C LEU A 185 -8.95 -18.32 -14.52
N ALA A 186 -8.40 -18.76 -13.38
CA ALA A 186 -7.62 -20.00 -13.32
C ALA A 186 -8.47 -21.23 -13.72
N LEU A 187 -9.72 -21.33 -13.25
CA LEU A 187 -10.65 -22.40 -13.63
C LEU A 187 -10.96 -22.35 -15.12
N ARG A 188 -11.35 -21.19 -15.66
CA ARG A 188 -11.66 -21.03 -17.09
C ARG A 188 -10.47 -21.30 -17.99
N PHE A 189 -9.27 -20.92 -17.56
CA PHE A 189 -8.07 -21.27 -18.29
C PHE A 189 -7.82 -22.77 -18.30
N ARG A 190 -7.91 -23.44 -17.15
CA ARG A 190 -7.76 -24.89 -17.04
C ARG A 190 -8.75 -25.63 -17.94
N ASP A 191 -10.02 -25.20 -17.95
CA ASP A 191 -11.04 -25.78 -18.81
C ASP A 191 -10.71 -25.55 -20.30
N ALA A 192 -10.19 -24.37 -20.65
CA ALA A 192 -9.83 -24.02 -22.03
C ALA A 192 -8.65 -24.84 -22.58
N ILE A 193 -7.74 -25.30 -21.71
CA ILE A 193 -6.55 -26.07 -22.11
C ILE A 193 -6.71 -27.60 -21.91
N ALA A 194 -7.87 -28.06 -21.43
CA ALA A 194 -8.12 -29.51 -21.24
C ALA A 194 -8.14 -30.23 -22.57
N ASP A 195 -7.36 -31.31 -22.67
CA ASP A 195 -7.30 -32.23 -23.83
C ASP A 195 -7.04 -31.54 -25.17
N VAL A 196 -6.31 -30.42 -25.20
CA VAL A 196 -5.98 -29.69 -26.42
C VAL A 196 -4.58 -30.06 -26.97
N PRO A 197 -4.33 -29.87 -28.27
CA PRO A 197 -3.01 -30.08 -28.85
C PRO A 197 -1.96 -29.17 -28.21
N LEU A 198 -0.76 -29.74 -28.03
CA LEU A 198 0.44 -28.97 -27.64
C LEU A 198 1.23 -28.70 -28.93
N LEU A 199 1.63 -27.44 -29.10
CA LEU A 199 2.47 -27.02 -30.22
C LEU A 199 3.70 -26.27 -29.73
N PRO A 200 4.86 -26.41 -30.38
CA PRO A 200 6.06 -25.69 -29.98
C PRO A 200 5.91 -24.16 -30.19
N MET A 201 6.48 -23.38 -29.29
CA MET A 201 6.51 -21.92 -29.39
C MET A 201 7.02 -21.42 -30.76
N ALA A 202 8.00 -22.09 -31.34
CA ALA A 202 8.51 -21.76 -32.66
C ALA A 202 7.41 -21.74 -33.75
N LYS A 203 6.33 -22.53 -33.58
CA LYS A 203 5.20 -22.59 -34.52
C LYS A 203 4.10 -21.57 -34.15
N VAL A 204 3.77 -21.45 -32.89
CA VAL A 204 2.65 -20.59 -32.44
C VAL A 204 3.02 -19.14 -32.29
N ALA A 205 4.27 -18.85 -31.92
CA ALA A 205 4.76 -17.48 -31.76
C ALA A 205 6.26 -17.41 -32.07
N PRO A 206 6.65 -17.41 -33.35
CA PRO A 206 8.05 -17.34 -33.76
C PRO A 206 8.74 -16.07 -33.31
N LEU A 207 10.06 -16.15 -33.14
CA LEU A 207 10.92 -15.02 -32.84
C LEU A 207 10.86 -13.97 -33.94
N VAL A 208 10.73 -12.71 -33.57
CA VAL A 208 10.81 -11.56 -34.45
C VAL A 208 11.92 -10.64 -34.03
N ARG A 209 12.73 -10.18 -34.97
CA ARG A 209 13.80 -9.20 -34.76
C ARG A 209 13.69 -8.07 -35.79
N ARG A 210 13.18 -6.93 -35.35
CA ARG A 210 13.08 -5.70 -36.17
C ARG A 210 14.20 -4.77 -35.77
N GLU A 211 15.42 -5.06 -36.26
CA GLU A 211 16.63 -4.30 -35.89
C GLU A 211 16.51 -2.84 -36.31
N GLN A 212 16.90 -1.94 -35.41
CA GLN A 212 16.88 -0.49 -35.61
C GLN A 212 18.28 0.01 -35.87
N SER A 213 18.48 0.64 -37.03
CA SER A 213 19.73 1.42 -37.32
C SER A 213 19.83 2.60 -36.37
N ILE A 214 21.02 2.80 -35.80
CA ILE A 214 21.24 3.85 -34.80
C ILE A 214 21.84 5.08 -35.51
N ASP A 215 21.13 6.20 -35.43
CA ASP A 215 21.64 7.53 -35.75
C ASP A 215 22.16 8.17 -34.45
N LEU A 216 23.40 8.70 -34.49
CA LEU A 216 24.03 9.33 -33.32
C LEU A 216 23.22 10.50 -32.75
N ASN A 217 22.49 11.20 -33.61
CA ASN A 217 21.62 12.32 -33.24
C ASN A 217 20.16 11.88 -32.94
N GLY A 218 19.85 10.58 -33.09
CA GLY A 218 18.55 10.02 -32.87
C GLY A 218 18.21 9.90 -31.38
N SER A 219 16.90 9.70 -31.09
CA SER A 219 16.37 9.44 -29.75
C SER A 219 15.68 8.09 -29.75
N TYR A 220 16.02 7.23 -28.79
CA TYR A 220 15.59 5.85 -28.71
C TYR A 220 14.93 5.56 -27.37
N PRO A 221 13.59 5.74 -27.25
CA PRO A 221 12.86 5.43 -26.02
C PRO A 221 12.85 3.92 -25.79
N GLU A 222 13.48 3.47 -24.71
CA GLU A 222 13.52 2.05 -24.36
C GLU A 222 12.25 1.60 -23.62
N LEU A 223 11.88 0.32 -23.82
CA LEU A 223 10.86 -0.39 -23.05
C LEU A 223 11.52 -1.26 -21.98
N GLY A 224 10.84 -1.42 -20.85
CA GLY A 224 11.18 -2.37 -19.81
C GLY A 224 10.02 -3.35 -19.60
N ILE A 225 10.31 -4.52 -19.02
CA ILE A 225 9.31 -5.50 -18.59
C ILE A 225 9.44 -5.68 -17.08
N ARG A 226 8.33 -5.56 -16.36
CA ARG A 226 8.28 -5.82 -14.91
C ARG A 226 8.14 -7.30 -14.65
N SER A 227 8.82 -7.81 -13.61
CA SER A 227 8.63 -9.18 -13.11
C SER A 227 7.20 -9.40 -12.60
N PHE A 228 6.85 -10.65 -12.40
CA PHE A 228 5.55 -11.09 -11.87
C PHE A 228 4.35 -10.70 -12.75
N GLY A 229 4.52 -10.72 -14.08
CA GLY A 229 3.44 -10.42 -15.03
C GLY A 229 2.90 -8.99 -14.98
N LYS A 230 3.62 -8.04 -14.36
CA LYS A 230 3.17 -6.65 -14.16
C LYS A 230 3.25 -5.76 -15.41
N GLY A 231 3.44 -6.37 -16.59
CA GLY A 231 3.43 -5.65 -17.87
C GLY A 231 4.71 -4.88 -18.18
N THR A 232 4.58 -3.95 -19.11
CA THR A 232 5.67 -3.09 -19.59
C THR A 232 5.81 -1.82 -18.73
N PHE A 233 6.93 -1.11 -18.90
CA PHE A 233 7.12 0.24 -18.38
C PHE A 233 8.06 1.03 -19.30
N HIS A 234 7.86 2.32 -19.35
CA HIS A 234 8.63 3.23 -20.15
C HIS A 234 9.89 3.68 -19.42
N LYS A 235 11.03 3.52 -20.08
CA LYS A 235 12.31 4.06 -19.64
C LYS A 235 12.57 5.42 -20.29
N PRO A 236 13.43 6.26 -19.72
CA PRO A 236 13.91 7.45 -20.40
C PRO A 236 14.52 7.11 -21.77
N PRO A 237 14.38 7.98 -22.77
CA PRO A 237 15.00 7.79 -24.06
C PRO A 237 16.53 7.86 -23.95
N LEU A 238 17.22 7.04 -24.73
CA LEU A 238 18.66 7.14 -24.94
C LEU A 238 18.93 7.95 -26.19
N SER A 239 19.94 8.80 -26.17
CA SER A 239 20.52 9.36 -27.40
C SER A 239 21.29 8.30 -28.19
N GLY A 240 21.46 8.45 -29.48
CA GLY A 240 22.20 7.50 -30.28
C GLY A 240 23.64 7.27 -29.76
N GLY A 241 24.28 8.31 -29.20
CA GLY A 241 25.58 8.16 -28.56
C GLY A 241 25.57 7.30 -27.30
N GLU A 242 24.48 7.32 -26.50
CA GLU A 242 24.30 6.49 -25.30
C GLU A 242 23.93 5.06 -25.61
N VAL A 243 23.36 4.79 -26.79
CA VAL A 243 23.07 3.41 -27.24
C VAL A 243 24.38 2.62 -27.36
N GLY A 244 25.47 3.26 -27.81
CA GLY A 244 26.79 2.65 -27.95
C GLY A 244 26.75 1.40 -28.84
N THR A 245 27.26 0.26 -28.35
CA THR A 245 27.29 -1.03 -29.08
C THR A 245 26.04 -1.88 -28.90
N LYS A 246 25.01 -1.39 -28.19
CA LYS A 246 23.76 -2.14 -27.98
C LYS A 246 23.00 -2.24 -29.32
N ARG A 247 22.44 -3.41 -29.59
CA ARG A 247 21.44 -3.57 -30.65
C ARG A 247 20.07 -3.27 -30.06
N LEU A 248 19.30 -2.44 -30.77
CA LEU A 248 17.92 -2.13 -30.46
C LEU A 248 16.99 -2.76 -31.48
N TYR A 249 15.87 -3.22 -31.02
CA TYR A 249 14.81 -3.83 -31.83
C TYR A 249 13.51 -3.09 -31.61
N ARG A 250 12.83 -2.72 -32.68
CA ARG A 250 11.53 -2.06 -32.62
C ARG A 250 10.49 -3.04 -32.10
N ILE A 251 9.70 -2.60 -31.11
CA ILE A 251 8.58 -3.31 -30.50
C ILE A 251 7.28 -2.82 -31.17
N GLU A 252 6.41 -3.74 -31.50
CA GLU A 252 5.09 -3.46 -32.07
C GLU A 252 4.00 -3.88 -31.07
N PRO A 253 2.86 -3.15 -30.99
CA PRO A 253 1.71 -3.60 -30.20
C PRO A 253 1.30 -5.04 -30.57
N GLY A 254 1.00 -5.83 -29.55
CA GLY A 254 0.68 -7.25 -29.70
C GLY A 254 1.88 -8.20 -29.70
N ASP A 255 3.12 -7.71 -29.69
CA ASP A 255 4.30 -8.55 -29.52
C ASP A 255 4.31 -9.20 -28.12
N LEU A 256 4.55 -10.50 -28.06
CA LEU A 256 4.81 -11.22 -26.81
C LEU A 256 6.28 -11.07 -26.45
N LEU A 257 6.53 -10.49 -25.29
CA LEU A 257 7.85 -10.05 -24.83
C LEU A 257 8.32 -10.86 -23.63
N PHE A 258 9.56 -11.35 -23.70
CA PHE A 258 10.24 -11.99 -22.56
C PHE A 258 11.51 -11.21 -22.23
N SER A 259 11.75 -10.94 -20.96
CA SER A 259 13.06 -10.49 -20.50
C SER A 259 14.01 -11.69 -20.47
N ASN A 260 15.06 -11.67 -21.25
CA ASN A 260 16.07 -12.74 -21.25
C ASN A 260 16.61 -13.02 -19.81
N VAL A 261 16.77 -11.98 -19.00
CA VAL A 261 17.39 -12.05 -17.66
C VAL A 261 16.38 -12.33 -16.54
N PHE A 262 15.10 -11.93 -16.71
CA PHE A 262 14.11 -11.97 -15.64
C PHE A 262 12.81 -12.72 -16.03
N ALA A 263 12.79 -13.43 -17.17
CA ALA A 263 11.62 -14.23 -17.52
C ALA A 263 11.27 -15.27 -16.46
N TRP A 264 12.25 -15.87 -15.83
CA TRP A 264 12.09 -16.82 -14.73
C TRP A 264 11.48 -16.22 -13.45
N GLU A 265 11.43 -14.88 -13.34
CA GLU A 265 10.65 -14.15 -12.35
C GLU A 265 9.30 -13.66 -12.90
N GLY A 266 8.89 -14.13 -14.07
CA GLY A 266 7.67 -13.71 -14.73
C GLY A 266 7.75 -12.32 -15.38
N ALA A 267 8.95 -11.86 -15.80
CA ALA A 267 9.07 -10.67 -16.64
C ALA A 267 8.66 -11.01 -18.08
N ILE A 268 7.36 -11.22 -18.28
CA ILE A 268 6.67 -11.60 -19.50
C ILE A 268 5.50 -10.66 -19.72
N ALA A 269 5.38 -10.06 -20.91
CA ALA A 269 4.34 -9.08 -21.21
C ALA A 269 3.90 -9.15 -22.67
N VAL A 270 2.75 -8.58 -22.96
CA VAL A 270 2.35 -8.24 -24.34
C VAL A 270 2.49 -6.72 -24.49
N ALA A 271 3.12 -6.29 -25.58
CA ALA A 271 3.27 -4.87 -25.88
C ALA A 271 1.89 -4.24 -26.14
N GLN A 272 1.63 -3.11 -25.50
CA GLN A 272 0.37 -2.41 -25.58
C GLN A 272 0.44 -1.27 -26.62
N PRO A 273 -0.68 -0.70 -27.07
CA PRO A 273 -0.68 0.45 -28.00
C PRO A 273 0.17 1.63 -27.54
N GLU A 274 0.27 1.86 -26.23
CA GLU A 274 1.08 2.92 -25.60
C GLU A 274 2.59 2.68 -25.74
N ASP A 275 3.00 1.45 -26.06
CA ASP A 275 4.40 1.07 -26.27
C ASP A 275 4.87 1.34 -27.71
N THR A 276 4.01 1.87 -28.58
CA THR A 276 4.33 2.20 -29.96
C THR A 276 5.55 3.13 -30.05
N GLY A 277 6.46 2.82 -30.97
CA GLY A 277 7.69 3.60 -31.20
C GLY A 277 8.79 3.37 -30.17
N ARG A 278 8.67 2.37 -29.30
CA ARG A 278 9.68 2.00 -28.33
C ARG A 278 10.53 0.81 -28.77
N PHE A 279 11.68 0.68 -28.11
CA PHE A 279 12.70 -0.28 -28.48
C PHE A 279 13.04 -1.20 -27.30
N GLY A 280 13.18 -2.49 -27.61
CA GLY A 280 13.79 -3.48 -26.74
C GLY A 280 15.28 -3.61 -27.03
N SER A 281 16.09 -3.82 -26.02
CA SER A 281 17.50 -4.15 -26.19
C SER A 281 17.66 -5.64 -26.60
N HIS A 282 18.88 -6.07 -26.91
CA HIS A 282 19.22 -7.47 -27.16
C HIS A 282 18.82 -8.43 -26.02
N ARG A 283 18.46 -7.92 -24.86
CA ARG A 283 17.96 -8.70 -23.70
C ARG A 283 16.45 -8.97 -23.76
N PHE A 284 15.80 -8.51 -24.81
CA PHE A 284 14.39 -8.85 -25.09
C PHE A 284 14.35 -10.00 -26.09
N ILE A 285 13.50 -10.99 -25.80
CA ILE A 285 13.06 -11.98 -26.76
C ILE A 285 11.65 -11.54 -27.15
N THR A 286 11.49 -11.14 -28.41
CA THR A 286 10.22 -10.68 -28.96
C THR A 286 9.65 -11.75 -29.86
N CYS A 287 8.43 -12.21 -29.59
CA CYS A 287 7.73 -13.21 -30.38
C CYS A 287 6.44 -12.61 -30.93
N GLN A 288 6.09 -12.96 -32.15
CA GLN A 288 4.84 -12.55 -32.76
C GLN A 288 3.89 -13.75 -32.81
N ALA A 289 2.76 -13.64 -32.12
CA ALA A 289 1.73 -14.69 -32.16
C ALA A 289 1.23 -14.91 -33.58
N ASN A 290 1.16 -16.18 -34.01
CA ASN A 290 0.53 -16.55 -35.27
C ASN A 290 -0.98 -16.37 -35.14
N PRO A 291 -1.62 -15.43 -35.85
CA PRO A 291 -3.03 -15.10 -35.69
C PRO A 291 -4.00 -16.23 -36.09
N GLU A 292 -3.52 -17.25 -36.78
CA GLU A 292 -4.33 -18.43 -37.14
C GLU A 292 -4.33 -19.49 -36.02
N LEU A 293 -3.36 -19.44 -35.09
CA LEU A 293 -3.13 -20.48 -34.09
C LEU A 293 -3.36 -19.98 -32.66
N THR A 294 -2.98 -18.73 -32.36
CA THR A 294 -2.98 -18.26 -30.95
C THR A 294 -3.08 -16.74 -30.84
N THR A 295 -3.39 -16.28 -29.64
CA THR A 295 -3.30 -14.87 -29.24
C THR A 295 -2.10 -14.66 -28.31
N ALA A 296 -1.51 -13.47 -28.35
CA ALA A 296 -0.39 -13.12 -27.47
C ALA A 296 -0.81 -13.09 -25.99
N GLU A 297 -2.04 -12.61 -25.69
CA GLU A 297 -2.57 -12.53 -24.32
C GLU A 297 -2.83 -13.91 -23.72
N PHE A 298 -3.32 -14.87 -24.53
CA PHE A 298 -3.49 -16.26 -24.09
C PHE A 298 -2.14 -16.90 -23.75
N LEU A 299 -1.13 -16.73 -24.60
CA LEU A 299 0.22 -17.22 -24.33
C LEU A 299 0.86 -16.55 -23.11
N ARG A 300 0.69 -15.23 -22.96
CA ARG A 300 1.17 -14.50 -21.77
C ARG A 300 0.56 -15.09 -20.50
N TYR A 301 -0.75 -15.33 -20.50
CA TYR A 301 -1.43 -15.94 -19.35
C TYR A 301 -0.87 -17.32 -19.04
N TYR A 302 -0.75 -18.18 -20.06
CA TYR A 302 -0.17 -19.51 -19.90
C TYR A 302 1.22 -19.46 -19.26
N PHE A 303 2.12 -18.62 -19.78
CA PHE A 303 3.49 -18.53 -19.25
C PHE A 303 3.57 -17.97 -17.82
N LEU A 304 2.52 -17.34 -17.34
CA LEU A 304 2.42 -16.86 -15.96
C LEU A 304 1.71 -17.84 -15.02
N THR A 305 1.23 -18.98 -15.52
CA THR A 305 0.76 -20.11 -14.68
C THR A 305 1.94 -20.86 -14.08
N ASP A 306 1.69 -21.68 -13.05
CA ASP A 306 2.72 -22.52 -12.43
C ASP A 306 3.41 -23.44 -13.46
N ASP A 307 2.65 -24.08 -14.38
CA ASP A 307 3.20 -24.91 -15.45
C ASP A 307 4.08 -24.10 -16.42
N GLY A 308 3.59 -22.97 -16.89
CA GLY A 308 4.35 -22.09 -17.77
C GLY A 308 5.62 -21.55 -17.11
N MET A 309 5.55 -21.14 -15.86
CA MET A 309 6.69 -20.66 -15.09
C MET A 309 7.72 -21.77 -14.81
N LEU A 310 7.27 -23.00 -14.59
CA LEU A 310 8.17 -24.16 -14.48
C LEU A 310 8.96 -24.35 -15.77
N LYS A 311 8.30 -24.37 -16.93
CA LYS A 311 8.95 -24.52 -18.24
C LYS A 311 9.90 -23.36 -18.57
N ILE A 312 9.53 -22.14 -18.24
CA ILE A 312 10.43 -20.97 -18.35
C ILE A 312 11.65 -21.13 -17.41
N GLY A 313 11.45 -21.65 -16.22
CA GLY A 313 12.54 -21.95 -15.28
C GLY A 313 13.53 -22.96 -15.84
N GLU A 314 13.05 -24.07 -16.46
CA GLU A 314 13.85 -25.09 -17.12
C GLU A 314 14.56 -24.55 -18.38
N ALA A 315 13.90 -23.64 -19.10
CA ALA A 315 14.48 -22.96 -20.25
C ALA A 315 15.49 -21.87 -19.85
N SER A 316 15.60 -21.53 -18.56
CA SER A 316 16.48 -20.50 -18.01
C SER A 316 17.58 -21.13 -17.16
N PRO A 317 18.55 -21.86 -17.73
CA PRO A 317 19.63 -22.48 -16.96
C PRO A 317 20.52 -21.44 -16.31
N GLY A 318 21.07 -21.78 -15.14
CA GLY A 318 22.00 -20.94 -14.38
C GLY A 318 22.02 -21.33 -12.91
N GLY A 319 23.08 -20.97 -12.21
CA GLY A 319 23.22 -21.17 -10.76
C GLY A 319 22.27 -20.29 -9.96
N ALA A 320 22.28 -20.45 -8.62
CA ALA A 320 21.43 -19.68 -7.73
C ALA A 320 21.55 -18.15 -7.95
N GLY A 321 20.44 -17.44 -7.93
CA GLY A 321 20.39 -15.98 -8.02
C GLY A 321 20.33 -15.41 -9.45
N ARG A 322 20.88 -14.20 -9.65
CA ARG A 322 20.75 -13.37 -10.85
C ARG A 322 21.45 -13.86 -12.13
N ASN A 323 22.01 -15.08 -12.13
CA ASN A 323 22.77 -15.63 -13.26
C ASN A 323 21.93 -16.56 -14.18
N ARG A 324 20.60 -16.52 -14.06
CA ARG A 324 19.72 -17.26 -14.95
C ARG A 324 19.44 -16.46 -16.23
N THR A 325 19.50 -17.14 -17.37
CA THR A 325 19.23 -16.52 -18.67
C THR A 325 18.34 -17.43 -19.49
N LEU A 326 17.22 -16.89 -19.98
CA LEU A 326 16.31 -17.62 -20.84
C LEU A 326 16.98 -17.97 -22.17
N GLY A 327 17.17 -19.25 -22.43
CA GLY A 327 17.72 -19.76 -23.67
C GLY A 327 16.71 -19.67 -24.80
N LEU A 328 17.07 -19.02 -25.92
CA LEU A 328 16.18 -18.84 -27.07
C LEU A 328 15.70 -20.17 -27.66
N GLU A 329 16.63 -21.10 -27.92
CA GLU A 329 16.28 -22.41 -28.49
C GLU A 329 15.36 -23.20 -27.56
N LYS A 330 15.62 -23.15 -26.26
CA LYS A 330 14.78 -23.80 -25.24
C LYS A 330 13.39 -23.16 -25.16
N LEU A 331 13.29 -21.84 -25.22
CA LEU A 331 12.00 -21.15 -25.27
C LEU A 331 11.19 -21.57 -26.50
N MET A 332 11.85 -21.58 -27.68
CA MET A 332 11.18 -21.96 -28.93
C MET A 332 10.73 -23.43 -28.98
N ALA A 333 11.36 -24.29 -28.18
CA ALA A 333 10.99 -25.70 -28.05
C ALA A 333 9.90 -25.98 -27.02
N ILE A 334 9.52 -24.99 -26.19
CA ILE A 334 8.45 -25.16 -25.18
C ILE A 334 7.14 -25.48 -25.93
N GLU A 335 6.56 -26.61 -25.58
CA GLU A 335 5.22 -26.98 -26.05
C GLU A 335 4.16 -26.26 -25.20
N VAL A 336 3.27 -25.51 -25.86
CA VAL A 336 2.19 -24.71 -25.25
C VAL A 336 0.82 -25.24 -25.71
N PRO A 337 -0.19 -25.21 -24.83
CA PRO A 337 -1.55 -25.61 -25.18
C PRO A 337 -2.13 -24.64 -26.22
N THR A 338 -2.73 -25.22 -27.26
CA THR A 338 -3.27 -24.47 -28.41
C THR A 338 -4.74 -24.83 -28.64
N PRO A 339 -5.66 -24.34 -27.79
CA PRO A 339 -7.10 -24.51 -27.99
C PRO A 339 -7.57 -23.75 -29.25
N PRO A 340 -8.78 -24.04 -29.77
CA PRO A 340 -9.36 -23.30 -30.88
C PRO A 340 -9.33 -21.79 -30.63
N LEU A 341 -9.01 -20.98 -31.63
CA LEU A 341 -8.82 -19.53 -31.51
C LEU A 341 -10.03 -18.83 -30.90
N ALA A 342 -11.26 -19.26 -31.17
CA ALA A 342 -12.48 -18.73 -30.60
C ALA A 342 -12.52 -18.89 -29.04
N VAL A 343 -11.96 -19.99 -28.52
CA VAL A 343 -11.84 -20.24 -27.07
C VAL A 343 -10.83 -19.28 -26.46
N GLN A 344 -9.67 -19.11 -27.08
CA GLN A 344 -8.63 -18.19 -26.65
C GLN A 344 -9.15 -16.74 -26.63
N GLN A 345 -9.80 -16.31 -27.72
CA GLN A 345 -10.39 -14.96 -27.79
C GLN A 345 -11.48 -14.71 -26.73
N THR A 346 -12.24 -15.76 -26.38
CA THR A 346 -13.23 -15.68 -25.31
C THR A 346 -12.54 -15.50 -23.95
N PHE A 347 -11.46 -16.22 -23.73
CA PHE A 347 -10.63 -16.08 -22.54
C PHE A 347 -9.94 -14.71 -22.46
N ASP A 348 -9.44 -14.17 -23.56
CA ASP A 348 -8.84 -12.83 -23.63
C ASP A 348 -9.84 -11.72 -23.30
N ARG A 349 -11.09 -11.85 -23.77
CA ARG A 349 -12.16 -10.92 -23.36
C ARG A 349 -12.39 -10.97 -21.85
N LEU A 350 -12.43 -12.17 -21.26
CA LEU A 350 -12.55 -12.33 -19.82
C LEU A 350 -11.38 -11.67 -19.07
N GLN A 351 -10.13 -11.85 -19.54
CA GLN A 351 -8.96 -11.16 -18.96
C GLN A 351 -9.13 -9.63 -19.01
N THR A 352 -9.62 -9.09 -20.11
CA THR A 352 -9.85 -7.65 -20.31
C THR A 352 -10.92 -7.13 -19.35
N GLU A 353 -12.03 -7.86 -19.19
CA GLU A 353 -13.09 -7.51 -18.24
C GLU A 353 -12.59 -7.51 -16.79
N VAL A 354 -11.78 -8.51 -16.43
CA VAL A 354 -11.14 -8.59 -15.10
C VAL A 354 -10.17 -7.45 -14.87
N ALA A 355 -9.35 -7.10 -15.86
CA ALA A 355 -8.45 -5.95 -15.75
C ALA A 355 -9.23 -4.64 -15.55
N ALA A 356 -10.32 -4.44 -16.29
CA ALA A 356 -11.20 -3.27 -16.13
C ALA A 356 -11.87 -3.23 -14.75
N LEU A 357 -12.29 -4.39 -14.22
CA LEU A 357 -12.83 -4.49 -12.85
C LEU A 357 -11.79 -4.08 -11.80
N LYS A 358 -10.56 -4.63 -11.88
CA LYS A 358 -9.47 -4.27 -10.96
C LYS A 358 -9.11 -2.78 -11.02
N ALA A 359 -9.15 -2.17 -12.19
CA ALA A 359 -8.95 -0.72 -12.33
C ALA A 359 -10.05 0.09 -11.60
N LYS A 360 -11.32 -0.34 -11.71
CA LYS A 360 -12.43 0.28 -10.94
C LYS A 360 -12.24 0.10 -9.42
N HIS A 361 -11.81 -1.09 -8.99
CA HIS A 361 -11.51 -1.34 -7.58
C HIS A 361 -10.41 -0.43 -7.05
N THR A 362 -9.35 -0.20 -7.83
CA THR A 362 -8.28 0.75 -7.47
C THR A 362 -8.84 2.15 -7.24
N ALA A 363 -9.68 2.65 -8.14
CA ALA A 363 -10.32 3.96 -7.99
C ALA A 363 -11.22 4.04 -6.74
N ILE A 364 -11.97 2.96 -6.43
CA ILE A 364 -12.78 2.88 -5.22
C ILE A 364 -11.90 2.91 -3.96
N ARG A 365 -10.77 2.18 -3.93
CA ARG A 365 -9.83 2.20 -2.80
C ARG A 365 -9.25 3.59 -2.58
N GLU A 366 -8.87 4.29 -3.63
CA GLU A 366 -8.38 5.68 -3.55
C GLU A 366 -9.44 6.62 -2.98
N ALA A 367 -10.67 6.53 -3.46
CA ALA A 367 -11.80 7.31 -2.94
C ALA A 367 -12.09 7.00 -1.46
N ASN A 368 -12.10 5.72 -1.08
CA ASN A 368 -12.28 5.27 0.29
C ASN A 368 -11.17 5.80 1.23
N ALA A 369 -9.91 5.73 0.79
CA ALA A 369 -8.78 6.23 1.57
C ALA A 369 -8.87 7.75 1.84
N ALA A 370 -9.45 8.50 0.91
CA ALA A 370 -9.63 9.94 1.04
C ALA A 370 -10.87 10.33 1.89
N LEU A 371 -11.85 9.44 2.02
CA LEU A 371 -13.18 9.77 2.57
C LEU A 371 -13.12 10.21 4.04
N LEU A 372 -12.46 9.42 4.89
CA LEU A 372 -12.39 9.72 6.33
C LEU A 372 -11.57 11.00 6.61
N PRO A 373 -10.36 11.20 6.05
CA PRO A 373 -9.61 12.45 6.20
C PRO A 373 -10.40 13.69 5.73
N ALA A 374 -11.04 13.62 4.56
CA ALA A 374 -11.84 14.74 4.04
C ALA A 374 -13.04 15.05 4.93
N THR A 375 -13.71 14.03 5.48
CA THR A 375 -14.85 14.22 6.40
C THR A 375 -14.40 14.88 7.69
N LEU A 376 -13.29 14.43 8.28
CA LEU A 376 -12.70 15.02 9.48
C LEU A 376 -12.30 16.48 9.27
N GLU A 377 -11.62 16.78 8.16
CA GLU A 377 -11.24 18.16 7.85
C GLU A 377 -12.49 19.04 7.70
N ARG A 378 -13.51 18.60 6.99
CA ARG A 378 -14.77 19.34 6.84
C ARG A 378 -15.45 19.62 8.18
N ILE A 379 -15.49 18.63 9.10
CA ILE A 379 -16.11 18.79 10.42
C ILE A 379 -15.38 19.87 11.22
N PHE A 380 -14.06 19.79 11.30
CA PHE A 380 -13.27 20.69 12.12
C PHE A 380 -13.05 22.06 11.48
N SER A 381 -13.00 22.17 10.16
CA SER A 381 -12.91 23.45 9.46
C SER A 381 -14.23 24.24 9.55
N ALA A 382 -15.38 23.57 9.44
CA ALA A 382 -16.69 24.22 9.55
C ALA A 382 -16.93 24.81 10.94
N GLY A 383 -16.31 24.23 11.99
CA GLY A 383 -16.33 24.77 13.36
C GLY A 383 -15.40 25.98 13.56
N ALA A 384 -14.39 26.18 12.71
CA ALA A 384 -13.35 27.19 12.86
C ALA A 384 -13.65 28.52 12.13
N THR A 385 -14.45 28.54 11.06
CA THR A 385 -14.62 29.68 10.15
C THR A 385 -15.59 30.78 10.63
N ALA A 386 -15.98 30.81 11.88
CA ALA A 386 -16.88 31.84 12.39
C ALA A 386 -16.19 33.00 13.15
N HIS A 387 -14.86 33.12 13.03
CA HIS A 387 -14.08 34.23 13.57
C HIS A 387 -13.01 34.70 12.57
N ALA A 388 -13.41 35.22 11.44
CA ALA A 388 -12.61 36.08 10.58
C ALA A 388 -13.43 37.32 10.19
#